data_0578b56b8fbf6c35259d9a635e3622bc
#
_entry.id   0578b56b8fbf6c35259d9a635e3622bc
#
_cell.length_a   1.000
_cell.length_b   1.000
_cell.length_c   1.000
_cell.angle_alpha   90.00
_cell.angle_beta   90.00
_cell.angle_gamma   90.00
#
_symmetry.space_group_name_H-M   'P 1'
#
loop_
_entity.id
_entity.type
_entity.pdbx_description
1 polymer ?
#
loop_
_entity_poly.entity_id
_entity_poly.type
_entity_poly.pdbx_seq_one_letter_code
_entity_poly.pdbx_strand_id
1 'polypeptide(L)'
;RKTIIINGALNAKIVGQSAHTIAALAGVDVPEDTKILIGEVESVDISEEFAHEKLSPVLAMYKAKTFDEAIAKAEKLVADGGYGHTASIYVHPAETEKLAKHAAAMKTCRILVNTPSSQGGIGDLYNFKLAPSLTLGCGSWGGNSVSENVGVKHLINVKTVAERRENMLWFRVPEKVYFKKGCMPVALDELGTVMGKKKAFIVTDSFLYHNGYVKGIEEKLDEMGI
;
A
#
# COMPACT_ATOMS: atom_id res chain seq x y z
N ARG A 1 -13.69 -17.66 23.09
CA ARG A 1 -14.92 -16.99 22.56
C ARG A 1 -15.64 -16.28 23.69
N LYS A 2 -16.11 -16.96 24.73
CA LYS A 2 -16.89 -16.37 25.84
C LYS A 2 -16.24 -15.19 26.57
N THR A 3 -14.98 -14.94 26.35
CA THR A 3 -14.21 -13.87 27.02
C THR A 3 -13.89 -12.70 26.10
N ILE A 4 -14.02 -12.87 24.79
CA ILE A 4 -13.63 -11.85 23.79
C ILE A 4 -14.77 -10.85 23.58
N ILE A 5 -15.94 -11.36 23.28
CA ILE A 5 -17.14 -10.56 23.04
C ILE A 5 -18.15 -10.82 24.16
N ILE A 6 -18.63 -9.77 24.78
CA ILE A 6 -19.68 -9.83 25.81
C ILE A 6 -20.80 -8.86 25.40
N ASN A 7 -22.01 -9.38 25.30
CA ASN A 7 -23.18 -8.59 24.87
C ASN A 7 -22.97 -7.86 23.52
N GLY A 8 -22.31 -8.51 22.56
CA GLY A 8 -22.07 -7.96 21.23
C GLY A 8 -20.93 -6.92 21.14
N ALA A 9 -20.21 -6.67 22.22
CA ALA A 9 -19.09 -5.74 22.25
C ALA A 9 -17.80 -6.40 22.76
N LEU A 10 -16.65 -5.83 22.38
CA LEU A 10 -15.35 -6.27 22.89
C LEU A 10 -15.32 -6.17 24.43
N ASN A 11 -14.90 -7.24 25.08
CA ASN A 11 -14.76 -7.26 26.52
C ASN A 11 -13.63 -6.34 26.99
N ALA A 12 -13.98 -5.21 27.60
CA ALA A 12 -13.02 -4.25 28.10
C ALA A 12 -12.00 -4.86 29.12
N LYS A 13 -12.37 -5.96 29.78
CA LYS A 13 -11.48 -6.62 30.77
C LYS A 13 -10.27 -7.32 30.15
N ILE A 14 -10.27 -7.58 28.84
CA ILE A 14 -9.12 -8.21 28.18
C ILE A 14 -8.21 -7.21 27.50
N VAL A 15 -8.64 -5.97 27.33
CA VAL A 15 -7.86 -4.94 26.65
C VAL A 15 -6.60 -4.62 27.44
N GLY A 16 -5.42 -4.72 26.79
CA GLY A 16 -4.13 -4.46 27.42
C GLY A 16 -3.68 -5.49 28.46
N GLN A 17 -4.39 -6.60 28.62
CA GLN A 17 -4.03 -7.67 29.57
C GLN A 17 -3.02 -8.66 28.96
N SER A 18 -2.30 -9.38 29.83
CA SER A 18 -1.40 -10.46 29.41
C SER A 18 -2.19 -11.66 28.88
N ALA A 19 -1.53 -12.48 28.06
CA ALA A 19 -2.10 -13.73 27.57
C ALA A 19 -2.50 -14.66 28.72
N HIS A 20 -1.68 -14.78 29.78
CA HIS A 20 -1.96 -15.55 30.97
C HIS A 20 -3.24 -15.07 31.67
N THR A 21 -3.39 -13.77 31.90
CA THR A 21 -4.60 -13.20 32.54
C THR A 21 -5.86 -13.51 31.73
N ILE A 22 -5.78 -13.37 30.39
CA ILE A 22 -6.92 -13.65 29.51
C ILE A 22 -7.26 -15.14 29.50
N ALA A 23 -6.26 -16.02 29.50
CA ALA A 23 -6.46 -17.46 29.59
C ALA A 23 -7.15 -17.84 30.91
N ALA A 24 -6.71 -17.26 32.02
CA ALA A 24 -7.34 -17.49 33.33
C ALA A 24 -8.81 -17.03 33.35
N LEU A 25 -9.13 -15.88 32.78
CA LEU A 25 -10.51 -15.40 32.57
C LEU A 25 -11.37 -16.36 31.73
N ALA A 26 -10.74 -17.05 30.78
CA ALA A 26 -11.39 -18.06 29.97
C ALA A 26 -11.48 -19.45 30.60
N GLY A 27 -10.90 -19.62 31.78
CA GLY A 27 -10.83 -20.93 32.48
C GLY A 27 -9.81 -21.88 31.83
N VAL A 28 -8.79 -21.33 31.18
CA VAL A 28 -7.70 -22.09 30.52
C VAL A 28 -6.42 -21.85 31.29
N ASP A 29 -5.76 -22.92 31.69
CA ASP A 29 -4.47 -22.85 32.38
C ASP A 29 -3.34 -22.83 31.37
N VAL A 30 -2.46 -21.83 31.48
CA VAL A 30 -1.28 -21.65 30.63
C VAL A 30 -0.12 -21.14 31.48
N PRO A 31 1.15 -21.38 31.08
CA PRO A 31 2.31 -20.82 31.77
C PRO A 31 2.23 -19.29 31.91
N GLU A 32 2.75 -18.78 33.03
CA GLU A 32 2.72 -17.33 33.32
C GLU A 32 3.47 -16.51 32.27
N ASP A 33 4.52 -17.05 31.66
CA ASP A 33 5.33 -16.44 30.62
C ASP A 33 4.73 -16.54 29.21
N THR A 34 3.52 -17.08 29.07
CA THR A 34 2.80 -17.16 27.79
C THR A 34 2.61 -15.77 27.20
N LYS A 35 3.10 -15.57 25.97
CA LYS A 35 3.08 -14.26 25.29
C LYS A 35 1.85 -14.05 24.42
N ILE A 36 1.35 -15.09 23.79
CA ILE A 36 0.27 -15.03 22.80
C ILE A 36 -0.63 -16.25 22.94
N LEU A 37 -1.93 -16.05 22.83
CA LEU A 37 -2.93 -17.10 22.65
C LEU A 37 -3.35 -17.14 21.20
N ILE A 38 -3.35 -18.31 20.58
CA ILE A 38 -3.75 -18.49 19.18
C ILE A 38 -4.93 -19.45 19.13
N GLY A 39 -6.04 -19.02 18.56
CA GLY A 39 -7.19 -19.86 18.28
C GLY A 39 -7.30 -20.16 16.79
N GLU A 40 -7.34 -21.45 16.42
CA GLU A 40 -7.66 -21.83 15.04
C GLU A 40 -9.16 -21.64 14.80
N VAL A 41 -9.50 -20.95 13.71
CA VAL A 41 -10.86 -20.57 13.35
C VAL A 41 -11.09 -20.84 11.87
N GLU A 42 -12.27 -21.30 11.53
CA GLU A 42 -12.63 -21.62 10.15
C GLU A 42 -13.34 -20.44 9.45
N SER A 43 -14.30 -19.83 10.15
CA SER A 43 -15.11 -18.74 9.59
C SER A 43 -14.44 -17.39 9.75
N VAL A 44 -14.38 -16.65 8.65
CA VAL A 44 -13.95 -15.23 8.61
C VAL A 44 -15.14 -14.27 8.67
N ASP A 45 -16.35 -14.77 8.86
CA ASP A 45 -17.55 -13.95 8.99
C ASP A 45 -17.55 -13.20 10.32
N ILE A 46 -18.03 -11.98 10.33
CA ILE A 46 -18.06 -11.12 11.53
C ILE A 46 -18.98 -11.66 12.65
N SER A 47 -19.85 -12.61 12.35
CA SER A 47 -20.61 -13.34 13.38
C SER A 47 -19.74 -14.28 14.22
N GLU A 48 -18.53 -14.61 13.74
CA GLU A 48 -17.54 -15.35 14.51
C GLU A 48 -16.78 -14.37 15.42
N GLU A 49 -16.89 -14.56 16.72
CA GLU A 49 -16.29 -13.66 17.71
C GLU A 49 -14.77 -13.51 17.57
N PHE A 50 -14.07 -14.53 17.08
CA PHE A 50 -12.63 -14.47 16.80
C PHE A 50 -12.27 -13.63 15.55
N ALA A 51 -13.23 -13.33 14.69
CA ALA A 51 -13.00 -12.45 13.53
C ALA A 51 -12.87 -10.97 13.93
N HIS A 52 -13.36 -10.60 15.11
CA HIS A 52 -13.28 -9.22 15.60
C HIS A 52 -11.87 -8.84 16.05
N GLU A 53 -11.57 -7.54 16.04
CA GLU A 53 -10.40 -7.00 16.71
C GLU A 53 -10.47 -7.25 18.22
N LYS A 54 -9.36 -7.64 18.82
CA LYS A 54 -9.33 -8.10 20.21
C LYS A 54 -8.54 -7.19 21.16
N LEU A 55 -7.78 -6.23 20.63
CA LEU A 55 -6.92 -5.30 21.39
C LEU A 55 -6.12 -5.98 22.52
N SER A 56 -5.67 -7.19 22.26
CA SER A 56 -5.07 -8.10 23.26
C SER A 56 -4.19 -9.13 22.57
N PRO A 57 -3.28 -9.83 23.28
CA PRO A 57 -2.44 -10.88 22.74
C PRO A 57 -3.21 -12.18 22.44
N VAL A 58 -4.38 -12.06 21.82
CA VAL A 58 -5.21 -13.17 21.35
C VAL A 58 -5.39 -13.07 19.86
N LEU A 59 -4.90 -14.05 19.11
CA LEU A 59 -4.92 -14.06 17.65
C LEU A 59 -5.85 -15.15 17.12
N ALA A 60 -6.60 -14.83 16.08
CA ALA A 60 -7.27 -15.80 15.23
C ALA A 60 -6.29 -16.32 14.17
N MET A 61 -6.27 -17.61 13.95
CA MET A 61 -5.49 -18.26 12.92
C MET A 61 -6.43 -18.95 11.93
N TYR A 62 -6.28 -18.61 10.66
CA TYR A 62 -7.06 -19.18 9.56
C TYR A 62 -6.14 -19.96 8.62
N LYS A 63 -6.53 -21.17 8.27
CA LYS A 63 -5.83 -21.96 7.24
C LYS A 63 -6.39 -21.67 5.86
N ALA A 64 -5.53 -21.67 4.86
CA ALA A 64 -5.88 -21.56 3.46
C ALA A 64 -5.11 -22.59 2.64
N LYS A 65 -5.74 -23.16 1.61
CA LYS A 65 -5.12 -24.16 0.72
C LYS A 65 -4.26 -23.50 -0.36
N THR A 66 -4.60 -22.27 -0.73
CA THR A 66 -3.91 -21.49 -1.76
C THR A 66 -3.66 -20.07 -1.28
N PHE A 67 -2.74 -19.39 -1.95
CA PHE A 67 -2.49 -17.97 -1.70
C PHE A 67 -3.73 -17.11 -1.99
N ASP A 68 -4.48 -17.44 -3.01
CA ASP A 68 -5.69 -16.71 -3.39
C ASP A 68 -6.81 -16.84 -2.34
N GLU A 69 -6.96 -18.03 -1.79
CA GLU A 69 -7.87 -18.23 -0.66
C GLU A 69 -7.44 -17.43 0.58
N ALA A 70 -6.13 -17.36 0.85
CA ALA A 70 -5.61 -16.55 1.95
C ALA A 70 -5.90 -15.05 1.74
N ILE A 71 -5.70 -14.54 0.51
CA ILE A 71 -6.04 -13.16 0.15
C ILE A 71 -7.54 -12.90 0.36
N ALA A 72 -8.41 -13.74 -0.17
CA ALA A 72 -9.86 -13.57 -0.04
C ALA A 72 -10.31 -13.55 1.43
N LYS A 73 -9.75 -14.41 2.29
CA LYS A 73 -10.00 -14.40 3.73
C LYS A 73 -9.52 -13.09 4.38
N ALA A 74 -8.33 -12.62 4.02
CA ALA A 74 -7.77 -11.38 4.54
C ALA A 74 -8.58 -10.15 4.11
N GLU A 75 -9.02 -10.08 2.85
CA GLU A 75 -9.89 -9.01 2.35
C GLU A 75 -11.21 -8.95 3.13
N LYS A 76 -11.83 -10.11 3.37
CA LYS A 76 -13.08 -10.18 4.14
C LYS A 76 -12.87 -9.67 5.57
N LEU A 77 -11.81 -10.10 6.24
CA LEU A 77 -11.47 -9.65 7.60
C LEU A 77 -11.19 -8.14 7.66
N VAL A 78 -10.49 -7.60 6.65
CA VAL A 78 -10.22 -6.15 6.56
C VAL A 78 -11.51 -5.38 6.28
N ALA A 79 -12.39 -5.90 5.43
CA ALA A 79 -13.67 -5.25 5.13
C ALA A 79 -14.58 -5.19 6.37
N ASP A 80 -14.68 -6.27 7.11
CA ASP A 80 -15.56 -6.38 8.27
C ASP A 80 -14.96 -5.70 9.53
N GLY A 81 -13.63 -5.74 9.68
CA GLY A 81 -12.90 -5.14 10.81
C GLY A 81 -12.61 -3.65 10.66
N GLY A 82 -12.77 -3.10 9.47
CA GLY A 82 -12.50 -1.71 9.13
C GLY A 82 -11.29 -1.52 8.22
N TYR A 83 -11.49 -0.72 7.18
CA TYR A 83 -10.46 -0.39 6.19
C TYR A 83 -9.41 0.59 6.71
N GLY A 84 -8.25 0.57 6.08
CA GLY A 84 -7.27 1.66 6.09
C GLY A 84 -6.11 1.47 7.06
N HIS A 85 -6.17 0.58 8.03
CA HIS A 85 -5.13 0.47 9.06
C HIS A 85 -3.82 -0.14 8.50
N THR A 86 -3.56 -1.40 8.72
CA THR A 86 -2.28 -2.06 8.40
C THR A 86 -2.49 -3.53 8.07
N ALA A 87 -1.80 -4.01 7.05
CA ALA A 87 -1.70 -5.43 6.75
C ALA A 87 -0.23 -5.84 6.64
N SER A 88 0.07 -7.09 6.98
CA SER A 88 1.42 -7.67 6.86
C SER A 88 1.40 -8.90 5.99
N ILE A 89 2.47 -9.09 5.22
CA ILE A 89 2.72 -10.32 4.47
C ILE A 89 4.08 -10.87 4.81
N TYR A 90 4.16 -12.18 5.05
CA TYR A 90 5.41 -12.92 5.20
C TYR A 90 5.63 -13.74 3.95
N VAL A 91 6.64 -13.38 3.18
CA VAL A 91 6.88 -13.95 1.86
C VAL A 91 8.38 -13.91 1.54
N HIS A 92 8.85 -14.87 0.74
CA HIS A 92 10.24 -14.83 0.27
C HIS A 92 10.44 -13.59 -0.61
N PRO A 93 11.56 -12.85 -0.50
CA PRO A 93 11.81 -11.62 -1.26
C PRO A 93 11.68 -11.75 -2.79
N ALA A 94 11.92 -12.93 -3.34
CA ALA A 94 11.78 -13.21 -4.77
C ALA A 94 10.30 -13.35 -5.24
N GLU A 95 9.35 -13.47 -4.34
CA GLU A 95 7.92 -13.66 -4.64
C GLU A 95 7.21 -12.33 -4.88
N THR A 96 7.74 -11.52 -5.78
CA THR A 96 7.26 -10.16 -6.06
C THR A 96 5.82 -10.12 -6.54
N GLU A 97 5.36 -11.13 -7.28
CA GLU A 97 3.97 -11.24 -7.75
C GLU A 97 2.99 -11.41 -6.58
N LYS A 98 3.34 -12.26 -5.60
CA LYS A 98 2.52 -12.43 -4.40
C LYS A 98 2.45 -11.15 -3.58
N LEU A 99 3.58 -10.45 -3.45
CA LEU A 99 3.62 -9.16 -2.77
C LEU A 99 2.74 -8.14 -3.49
N ALA A 100 2.86 -8.01 -4.81
CA ALA A 100 2.05 -7.09 -5.60
C ALA A 100 0.56 -7.40 -5.51
N LYS A 101 0.19 -8.68 -5.58
CA LYS A 101 -1.19 -9.13 -5.46
C LYS A 101 -1.78 -8.82 -4.08
N HIS A 102 -1.03 -9.10 -3.01
CA HIS A 102 -1.44 -8.77 -1.65
C HIS A 102 -1.61 -7.24 -1.48
N ALA A 103 -0.65 -6.45 -1.93
CA ALA A 103 -0.69 -5.00 -1.81
C ALA A 103 -1.87 -4.38 -2.59
N ALA A 104 -2.22 -4.95 -3.75
CA ALA A 104 -3.37 -4.50 -4.53
C ALA A 104 -4.72 -4.84 -3.89
N ALA A 105 -4.81 -6.01 -3.24
CA ALA A 105 -6.03 -6.50 -2.62
C ALA A 105 -6.35 -5.80 -1.29
N MET A 106 -5.33 -5.58 -0.44
CA MET A 106 -5.55 -5.04 0.91
C MET A 106 -5.86 -3.54 0.88
N LYS A 107 -7.04 -3.15 1.29
CA LYS A 107 -7.43 -1.74 1.45
C LYS A 107 -6.93 -1.17 2.79
N THR A 108 -5.61 -1.13 2.91
CA THR A 108 -4.89 -0.60 4.08
C THR A 108 -3.82 0.39 3.65
N CYS A 109 -3.57 1.42 4.45
CA CYS A 109 -2.58 2.47 4.14
C CYS A 109 -1.14 1.99 4.36
N ARG A 110 -0.94 0.90 5.08
CA ARG A 110 0.37 0.31 5.37
C ARG A 110 0.37 -1.15 5.00
N ILE A 111 1.31 -1.53 4.15
CA ILE A 111 1.62 -2.92 3.84
C ILE A 111 3.03 -3.19 4.36
N LEU A 112 3.14 -4.08 5.32
CA LEU A 112 4.42 -4.47 5.91
C LEU A 112 4.87 -5.83 5.33
N VAL A 113 6.13 -5.92 5.01
CA VAL A 113 6.73 -7.15 4.46
C VAL A 113 7.64 -7.75 5.53
N ASN A 114 7.41 -9.02 5.85
CA ASN A 114 8.20 -9.79 6.83
C ASN A 114 8.36 -9.08 8.19
N THR A 115 7.34 -8.32 8.58
CA THR A 115 7.33 -7.55 9.83
C THR A 115 5.94 -7.59 10.43
N PRO A 116 5.79 -7.83 11.74
CA PRO A 116 4.49 -7.84 12.39
C PRO A 116 3.86 -6.43 12.41
N SER A 117 2.55 -6.36 12.21
CA SER A 117 1.81 -5.09 12.18
C SER A 117 1.96 -4.29 13.48
N SER A 118 2.02 -4.97 14.62
CA SER A 118 2.17 -4.36 15.94
C SER A 118 3.48 -3.61 16.14
N GLN A 119 4.53 -4.01 15.43
CA GLN A 119 5.85 -3.35 15.50
C GLN A 119 6.08 -2.41 14.32
N GLY A 120 5.80 -2.87 13.11
CA GLY A 120 6.10 -2.10 11.92
C GLY A 120 5.13 -0.95 11.65
N GLY A 121 3.87 -1.07 12.05
CA GLY A 121 2.85 -0.03 11.82
C GLY A 121 3.21 1.31 12.45
N ILE A 122 3.81 1.31 13.62
CA ILE A 122 4.23 2.53 14.32
C ILE A 122 5.46 3.22 13.69
N GLY A 123 6.10 2.56 12.73
CA GLY A 123 7.28 3.09 12.06
C GLY A 123 8.56 3.09 12.91
N ASP A 124 9.64 3.50 12.30
CA ASP A 124 10.90 3.75 13.01
C ASP A 124 11.76 4.78 12.26
N LEU A 125 12.86 5.21 12.88
CA LEU A 125 13.74 6.25 12.32
C LEU A 125 14.74 5.71 11.29
N TYR A 126 15.00 4.40 11.25
CA TYR A 126 16.16 3.86 10.54
C TYR A 126 15.81 2.85 9.45
N ASN A 127 14.90 1.94 9.72
CA ASN A 127 14.67 0.75 8.89
C ASN A 127 13.41 0.82 8.03
N PHE A 128 12.46 1.67 8.38
CA PHE A 128 11.19 1.82 7.67
C PHE A 128 11.04 3.19 7.01
N LYS A 129 10.36 3.22 5.87
CA LYS A 129 9.89 4.48 5.28
C LYS A 129 8.71 5.10 6.05
N LEU A 130 8.22 4.44 7.09
CA LEU A 130 7.15 4.92 7.93
C LEU A 130 7.74 5.73 9.08
N ALA A 131 7.36 6.99 9.19
CA ALA A 131 7.75 7.84 10.30
C ALA A 131 7.24 7.29 11.63
N PRO A 132 8.00 7.39 12.74
CA PRO A 132 7.53 6.93 14.04
C PRO A 132 6.31 7.72 14.48
N SER A 133 5.24 7.00 14.84
CA SER A 133 4.01 7.60 15.35
C SER A 133 3.14 6.56 16.04
N LEU A 134 2.44 6.97 17.08
CA LEU A 134 1.37 6.19 17.70
C LEU A 134 -0.02 6.53 17.13
N THR A 135 -0.10 7.55 16.27
CA THR A 135 -1.32 7.94 15.58
C THR A 135 -1.20 7.61 14.11
N LEU A 136 -1.96 6.62 13.66
CA LEU A 136 -1.87 6.07 12.32
C LEU A 136 -3.08 6.48 11.49
N GLY A 137 -2.87 7.27 10.44
CA GLY A 137 -3.91 7.62 9.51
C GLY A 137 -4.37 6.42 8.70
N CYS A 138 -5.67 6.29 8.50
CA CYS A 138 -6.30 5.21 7.74
C CYS A 138 -6.82 5.66 6.36
N GLY A 139 -6.55 6.91 5.97
CA GLY A 139 -6.92 7.47 4.68
C GLY A 139 -8.44 7.53 4.46
N SER A 140 -8.84 7.76 3.23
CA SER A 140 -10.26 7.79 2.84
C SER A 140 -10.97 6.46 3.09
N TRP A 141 -10.28 5.34 2.99
CA TRP A 141 -10.85 4.02 3.32
C TRP A 141 -11.32 3.94 4.76
N GLY A 142 -10.56 4.51 5.71
CA GLY A 142 -10.91 4.55 7.13
C GLY A 142 -11.61 5.84 7.56
N GLY A 143 -12.10 6.66 6.62
CA GLY A 143 -12.77 7.93 6.91
C GLY A 143 -11.85 9.01 7.49
N ASN A 144 -10.55 8.93 7.23
CA ASN A 144 -9.55 9.88 7.71
C ASN A 144 -9.04 10.82 6.61
N SER A 145 -8.61 12.01 6.99
CA SER A 145 -7.96 12.97 6.09
C SER A 145 -6.47 12.64 5.84
N VAL A 146 -5.88 11.77 6.64
CA VAL A 146 -4.47 11.39 6.59
C VAL A 146 -4.34 9.90 6.34
N SER A 147 -3.49 9.50 5.40
CA SER A 147 -3.20 8.10 5.06
C SER A 147 -1.83 7.61 5.50
N GLU A 148 -1.11 8.40 6.26
CA GLU A 148 0.25 8.11 6.73
C GLU A 148 0.35 8.20 8.25
N ASN A 149 1.53 7.88 8.78
CA ASN A 149 1.84 8.03 10.20
C ASN A 149 1.85 9.52 10.56
N VAL A 150 1.02 9.91 11.53
CA VAL A 150 0.81 11.32 11.87
C VAL A 150 2.02 11.88 12.61
N GLY A 151 2.56 12.97 12.13
CA GLY A 151 3.69 13.68 12.73
C GLY A 151 3.44 15.18 12.77
N VAL A 152 4.45 15.95 13.17
CA VAL A 152 4.38 17.41 13.35
C VAL A 152 3.84 18.12 12.12
N LYS A 153 4.19 17.67 10.91
CA LYS A 153 3.72 18.27 9.65
C LYS A 153 2.21 18.31 9.51
N HIS A 154 1.48 17.45 10.22
CA HIS A 154 0.01 17.40 10.18
C HIS A 154 -0.64 18.33 11.22
N LEU A 155 0.15 18.88 12.12
CA LEU A 155 -0.29 19.78 13.18
C LEU A 155 -0.01 21.26 12.88
N ILE A 156 0.68 21.55 11.77
CA ILE A 156 1.02 22.89 11.34
C ILE A 156 0.22 23.31 10.12
N ASN A 157 -0.08 24.59 10.02
CA ASN A 157 -0.66 25.17 8.82
C ASN A 157 0.45 25.69 7.92
N VAL A 158 0.50 25.18 6.70
CA VAL A 158 1.43 25.68 5.68
C VAL A 158 0.75 26.77 4.88
N LYS A 159 1.34 27.96 4.86
CA LYS A 159 0.92 29.05 3.98
C LYS A 159 1.78 29.10 2.74
N THR A 160 1.16 29.14 1.60
CA THR A 160 1.83 29.35 0.33
C THR A 160 1.71 30.79 -0.07
N VAL A 161 2.83 31.47 -0.27
CA VAL A 161 2.86 32.81 -0.88
C VAL A 161 3.20 32.61 -2.35
N ALA A 162 2.23 32.92 -3.22
CA ALA A 162 2.40 32.81 -4.64
C ALA A 162 2.36 34.20 -5.28
N GLU A 163 3.43 34.58 -5.96
CA GLU A 163 3.52 35.83 -6.69
C GLU A 163 3.51 35.53 -8.20
N ARG A 164 2.63 36.21 -8.92
CA ARG A 164 2.63 36.16 -10.39
C ARG A 164 3.68 37.15 -10.89
N ARG A 165 4.70 36.64 -11.58
CA ARG A 165 5.70 37.48 -12.25
C ARG A 165 5.31 37.66 -13.72
N GLU A 166 4.73 38.81 -14.03
CA GLU A 166 4.23 39.10 -15.37
C GLU A 166 5.32 39.17 -16.45
N ASN A 167 6.53 39.55 -16.05
CA ASN A 167 7.66 39.71 -16.97
C ASN A 167 8.55 38.45 -17.11
N MET A 168 8.16 37.33 -16.50
CA MET A 168 8.91 36.09 -16.60
C MET A 168 8.11 35.06 -17.37
N LEU A 169 8.47 34.86 -18.62
CA LEU A 169 8.01 33.74 -19.42
C LEU A 169 8.96 32.58 -19.22
N TRP A 170 8.49 31.54 -18.57
CA TRP A 170 9.20 30.27 -18.48
C TRP A 170 8.27 29.14 -18.83
N PHE A 171 8.82 28.13 -19.45
CA PHE A 171 8.09 26.90 -19.77
C PHE A 171 8.93 25.70 -19.38
N ARG A 172 8.26 24.63 -19.00
CA ARG A 172 8.92 23.38 -18.69
C ARG A 172 9.07 22.60 -20.00
N VAL A 173 10.27 22.20 -20.31
CA VAL A 173 10.58 21.32 -21.44
C VAL A 173 10.87 19.92 -20.95
N PRO A 174 10.74 18.89 -21.80
CA PRO A 174 11.23 17.55 -21.52
C PRO A 174 12.72 17.58 -21.13
N GLU A 175 13.15 16.57 -20.38
CA GLU A 175 14.55 16.42 -19.95
C GLU A 175 15.53 16.47 -21.14
N LYS A 176 15.10 16.00 -22.32
CA LYS A 176 15.88 16.03 -23.54
C LYS A 176 15.06 16.59 -24.70
N VAL A 177 15.61 17.59 -25.35
CA VAL A 177 15.06 18.24 -26.54
C VAL A 177 16.11 18.20 -27.64
N TYR A 178 15.76 17.61 -28.79
CA TYR A 178 16.60 17.59 -29.98
C TYR A 178 16.20 18.74 -30.90
N PHE A 179 17.10 19.69 -31.09
CA PHE A 179 16.83 20.88 -31.85
C PHE A 179 17.96 21.17 -32.88
N LYS A 180 17.85 20.52 -34.03
CA LYS A 180 18.75 20.77 -35.17
C LYS A 180 18.17 20.13 -36.44
N LYS A 181 18.37 20.71 -37.60
CA LYS A 181 18.03 20.03 -38.86
C LYS A 181 18.75 18.69 -38.96
N GLY A 182 18.00 17.62 -39.19
CA GLY A 182 18.54 16.26 -39.31
C GLY A 182 18.74 15.54 -37.96
N CYS A 183 18.27 16.06 -36.82
CA CYS A 183 18.39 15.40 -35.54
C CYS A 183 17.35 14.28 -35.33
N MET A 184 16.30 14.21 -36.14
CA MET A 184 15.20 13.25 -35.95
C MET A 184 15.66 11.78 -35.96
N PRO A 185 16.46 11.30 -36.96
CA PRO A 185 16.94 9.92 -36.92
C PRO A 185 17.73 9.59 -35.66
N VAL A 186 18.57 10.52 -35.18
CA VAL A 186 19.38 10.34 -33.99
C VAL A 186 18.47 10.22 -32.73
N ALA A 187 17.43 11.04 -32.62
CA ALA A 187 16.48 11.01 -31.53
C ALA A 187 15.69 9.72 -31.53
N LEU A 188 15.28 9.21 -32.68
CA LEU A 188 14.55 7.95 -32.79
C LEU A 188 15.45 6.74 -32.48
N ASP A 189 16.68 6.71 -32.99
CA ASP A 189 17.64 5.65 -32.66
C ASP A 189 17.90 5.57 -31.16
N GLU A 190 17.97 6.70 -30.47
CA GLU A 190 18.16 6.73 -29.00
C GLU A 190 16.96 6.14 -28.25
N LEU A 191 15.72 6.31 -28.74
CA LEU A 191 14.54 5.70 -28.15
C LEU A 191 14.67 4.18 -28.04
N GLY A 192 15.13 3.54 -29.11
CA GLY A 192 15.30 2.08 -29.13
C GLY A 192 16.57 1.61 -28.46
N THR A 193 17.73 2.21 -28.81
CA THR A 193 19.06 1.70 -28.41
C THR A 193 19.46 2.08 -26.99
N VAL A 194 19.18 3.30 -26.57
CA VAL A 194 19.58 3.81 -25.25
C VAL A 194 18.45 3.70 -24.23
N MET A 195 17.24 4.11 -24.62
CA MET A 195 16.10 4.14 -23.72
C MET A 195 15.33 2.81 -23.68
N GLY A 196 15.60 1.89 -24.61
CA GLY A 196 14.97 0.56 -24.67
C GLY A 196 13.46 0.57 -24.84
N LYS A 197 12.90 1.63 -25.46
CA LYS A 197 11.45 1.76 -25.65
C LYS A 197 10.98 0.82 -26.75
N LYS A 198 9.77 0.28 -26.58
CA LYS A 198 9.10 -0.66 -27.50
C LYS A 198 7.82 -0.12 -28.09
N LYS A 199 7.38 1.05 -27.65
CA LYS A 199 6.19 1.73 -28.16
C LYS A 199 6.42 3.23 -28.08
N ALA A 200 5.98 3.94 -29.11
CA ALA A 200 5.97 5.40 -29.17
C ALA A 200 4.55 5.92 -29.41
N PHE A 201 4.26 7.11 -28.91
CA PHE A 201 3.04 7.83 -29.19
C PHE A 201 3.40 9.17 -29.82
N ILE A 202 2.96 9.37 -31.06
CA ILE A 202 3.27 10.59 -31.83
C ILE A 202 2.16 11.60 -31.62
N VAL A 203 2.52 12.78 -31.11
CA VAL A 203 1.59 13.92 -30.95
C VAL A 203 1.98 14.97 -32.01
N THR A 204 1.05 15.29 -32.89
CA THR A 204 1.22 16.25 -33.97
C THR A 204 -0.09 16.97 -34.28
N ASP A 205 -0.06 18.04 -35.02
CA ASP A 205 -1.27 18.68 -35.52
C ASP A 205 -1.68 18.14 -36.91
N SER A 206 -2.92 18.44 -37.30
CA SER A 206 -3.50 17.95 -38.56
C SER A 206 -2.73 18.43 -39.81
N PHE A 207 -2.17 19.64 -39.77
CA PHE A 207 -1.42 20.19 -40.91
C PHE A 207 -0.13 19.40 -41.16
N LEU A 208 0.65 19.17 -40.09
CA LEU A 208 1.92 18.42 -40.20
C LEU A 208 1.67 16.98 -40.60
N TYR A 209 0.61 16.36 -40.08
CA TYR A 209 0.25 15.00 -40.44
C TYR A 209 -0.13 14.87 -41.92
N HIS A 210 -1.10 15.66 -42.39
CA HIS A 210 -1.59 15.56 -43.76
C HIS A 210 -0.56 16.00 -44.81
N ASN A 211 0.40 16.84 -44.46
CA ASN A 211 1.48 17.25 -45.37
C ASN A 211 2.70 16.32 -45.30
N GLY A 212 2.62 15.18 -44.61
CA GLY A 212 3.62 14.12 -44.63
C GLY A 212 4.86 14.37 -43.77
N TYR A 213 4.87 15.39 -42.90
CA TYR A 213 6.03 15.68 -42.05
C TYR A 213 6.27 14.57 -41.00
N VAL A 214 5.25 13.80 -40.65
CA VAL A 214 5.32 12.72 -39.68
C VAL A 214 5.73 11.39 -40.31
N LYS A 215 5.54 11.23 -41.62
CA LYS A 215 5.73 9.96 -42.32
C LYS A 215 7.10 9.32 -42.10
N GLY A 216 8.17 10.11 -42.18
CA GLY A 216 9.54 9.61 -41.96
C GLY A 216 9.80 9.18 -40.49
N ILE A 217 9.00 9.69 -39.55
CA ILE A 217 9.05 9.24 -38.15
C ILE A 217 8.38 7.87 -38.00
N GLU A 218 7.19 7.71 -38.62
CA GLU A 218 6.43 6.45 -38.59
C GLU A 218 7.25 5.34 -39.25
N GLU A 219 7.77 5.59 -40.46
CA GLU A 219 8.61 4.64 -41.19
C GLU A 219 9.83 4.20 -40.37
N LYS A 220 10.51 5.15 -39.71
CA LYS A 220 11.68 4.83 -38.89
C LYS A 220 11.33 4.04 -37.62
N LEU A 221 10.22 4.36 -36.96
CA LEU A 221 9.74 3.60 -35.81
C LEU A 221 9.34 2.18 -36.20
N ASP A 222 8.66 2.00 -37.34
CA ASP A 222 8.32 0.69 -37.90
C ASP A 222 9.56 -0.17 -38.19
N GLU A 223 10.59 0.43 -38.84
CA GLU A 223 11.88 -0.25 -39.06
C GLU A 223 12.53 -0.72 -37.76
N MET A 224 12.37 0.03 -36.71
CA MET A 224 12.91 -0.28 -35.36
C MET A 224 12.05 -1.24 -34.56
N GLY A 225 10.84 -1.56 -35.00
CA GLY A 225 9.88 -2.37 -34.30
C GLY A 225 9.30 -1.71 -33.03
N ILE A 226 9.12 -0.40 -33.05
CA ILE A 226 8.58 0.43 -31.96
C ILE A 226 7.16 0.88 -32.29
#